data_09f690278ac5304f15f10c31267ab998
#
_entry.id   09f690278ac5304f15f10c31267ab998
#
_cell.length_a   1.000
_cell.length_b   1.000
_cell.length_c   1.000
_cell.angle_alpha   90.00
_cell.angle_beta   90.00
_cell.angle_gamma   90.00
#
_symmetry.space_group_name_H-M   'P 1'
#
loop_
_entity.id
_entity.type
_entity.pdbx_description
1 polymer ?
#
loop_
_entity_poly.entity_id
_entity_poly.type
_entity_poly.pdbx_seq_one_letter_code
_entity_poly.pdbx_strand_id
1 'polypeptide(L)'
;MLFNSGIFILLFFAVYSFYWLLPVRAKQYMIIITSILFYGWYRVPFLLMFLALLIINYYVGMSLIDKKNKKVLIFGIVVDVMVLVIFKYFYLLAETVGHITGSAYLIDLQNSWVADYKFEIILPIGISFYTFQVIAFITDCYTG
;
A
#
# COMPACT_ATOMS: atom_id res chain seq x y z
N MET A 1 9.62 10.92 -1.59
CA MET A 1 9.08 12.28 -1.80
C MET A 1 7.85 12.48 -0.93
N LEU A 2 7.81 13.55 -0.15
CA LEU A 2 6.60 13.94 0.55
C LEU A 2 5.69 14.68 -0.43
N PHE A 3 4.35 14.56 -0.31
CA PHE A 3 3.38 15.31 -1.13
C PHE A 3 3.57 16.85 -1.04
N ASN A 4 4.26 17.30 0.00
CA ASN A 4 4.59 18.72 0.22
C ASN A 4 5.98 19.11 -0.33
N SER A 5 6.62 18.30 -1.15
CA SER A 5 7.92 18.64 -1.72
C SER A 5 7.78 19.40 -3.05
N GLY A 6 8.66 20.39 -3.29
CA GLY A 6 8.67 21.12 -4.55
C GLY A 6 8.82 20.20 -5.78
N ILE A 7 9.52 19.06 -5.62
CA ILE A 7 9.69 18.06 -6.66
C ILE A 7 8.35 17.38 -7.00
N PHE A 8 7.48 17.13 -6.01
CA PHE A 8 6.14 16.61 -6.28
C PHE A 8 5.29 17.60 -7.07
N ILE A 9 5.34 18.87 -6.70
CA ILE A 9 4.61 19.94 -7.38
C ILE A 9 5.08 20.04 -8.84
N LEU A 10 6.39 20.00 -9.08
CA LEU A 10 6.95 20.04 -10.42
C LEU A 10 6.56 18.82 -11.25
N LEU A 11 6.63 17.61 -10.68
CA LEU A 11 6.15 16.38 -11.29
C LEU A 11 4.66 16.46 -11.64
N PHE A 12 3.83 16.96 -10.73
CA PHE A 12 2.40 17.12 -10.94
C PHE A 12 2.10 18.04 -12.13
N PHE A 13 2.73 19.21 -12.18
CA PHE A 13 2.55 20.13 -13.30
C PHE A 13 3.05 19.56 -14.63
N ALA A 14 4.17 18.85 -14.63
CA ALA A 14 4.68 18.19 -15.82
C ALA A 14 3.66 17.13 -16.33
N VAL A 15 3.22 16.22 -15.45
CA VAL A 15 2.22 15.19 -15.80
C VAL A 15 0.92 15.83 -16.26
N TYR A 16 0.43 16.85 -15.57
CA TYR A 16 -0.79 17.58 -15.96
C TYR A 16 -0.68 18.19 -17.35
N SER A 17 0.45 18.85 -17.67
CA SER A 17 0.67 19.46 -18.98
C SER A 17 0.72 18.43 -20.10
N PHE A 18 1.44 17.31 -19.90
CA PHE A 18 1.52 16.23 -20.89
C PHE A 18 0.20 15.46 -21.03
N TYR A 19 -0.61 15.37 -19.96
CA TYR A 19 -1.88 14.67 -19.99
C TYR A 19 -2.81 15.16 -21.10
N TRP A 20 -2.91 16.47 -21.32
CA TRP A 20 -3.78 17.04 -22.32
C TRP A 20 -3.30 16.83 -23.78
N LEU A 21 -2.00 16.59 -23.96
CA LEU A 21 -1.40 16.37 -25.28
C LEU A 21 -1.51 14.92 -25.76
N LEU A 22 -1.83 13.98 -24.89
CA LEU A 22 -1.79 12.55 -25.18
C LEU A 22 -3.19 11.99 -25.58
N PRO A 23 -3.23 10.96 -26.46
CA PRO A 23 -4.47 10.23 -26.73
C PRO A 23 -4.90 9.40 -25.52
N VAL A 24 -6.22 9.05 -25.45
CA VAL A 24 -6.84 8.41 -24.27
C VAL A 24 -6.07 7.20 -23.74
N ARG A 25 -5.61 6.32 -24.63
CA ARG A 25 -4.84 5.12 -24.22
C ARG A 25 -3.49 5.48 -23.59
N ALA A 26 -2.78 6.45 -24.17
CA ALA A 26 -1.50 6.89 -23.66
C ALA A 26 -1.62 7.62 -22.31
N LYS A 27 -2.74 8.30 -22.05
CA LYS A 27 -3.04 8.92 -20.75
C LYS A 27 -3.03 7.90 -19.62
N GLN A 28 -3.66 6.75 -19.81
CA GLN A 28 -3.72 5.68 -18.81
C GLN A 28 -2.33 5.14 -18.49
N TYR A 29 -1.54 4.81 -19.52
CA TYR A 29 -0.17 4.33 -19.32
C TYR A 29 0.72 5.38 -18.65
N MET A 30 0.61 6.64 -19.04
CA MET A 30 1.37 7.72 -18.42
C MET A 30 1.08 7.85 -16.93
N ILE A 31 -0.21 7.83 -16.53
CA ILE A 31 -0.59 7.89 -15.11
C ILE A 31 -0.02 6.71 -14.34
N ILE A 32 -0.14 5.49 -14.88
CA ILE A 32 0.38 4.27 -14.24
C ILE A 32 1.91 4.37 -14.06
N ILE A 33 2.63 4.71 -15.13
CA ILE A 33 4.09 4.82 -15.10
C ILE A 33 4.53 5.89 -14.09
N THR A 34 3.90 7.07 -14.12
CA THR A 34 4.23 8.17 -13.20
C THR A 34 3.96 7.79 -11.75
N SER A 35 2.84 7.08 -11.48
CA SER A 35 2.51 6.59 -10.15
C SER A 35 3.54 5.57 -9.64
N ILE A 36 3.98 4.65 -10.49
CA ILE A 36 5.02 3.67 -10.17
C ILE A 36 6.36 4.39 -9.89
N LEU A 37 6.74 5.33 -10.73
CA LEU A 37 7.97 6.11 -10.53
C LEU A 37 7.93 6.93 -9.24
N PHE A 38 6.81 7.60 -8.96
CA PHE A 38 6.63 8.39 -7.75
C PHE A 38 6.73 7.52 -6.49
N TYR A 39 6.04 6.38 -6.48
CA TYR A 39 6.03 5.48 -5.33
C TYR A 39 7.37 4.75 -5.16
N GLY A 40 7.99 4.31 -6.26
CA GLY A 40 9.30 3.65 -6.28
C GLY A 40 10.46 4.55 -5.85
N TRP A 41 10.32 5.87 -6.08
CA TRP A 41 11.31 6.85 -5.61
C TRP A 41 11.45 6.89 -4.08
N TYR A 42 10.36 6.56 -3.38
CA TYR A 42 10.38 6.53 -1.92
C TYR A 42 11.14 5.32 -1.40
N ARG A 43 10.68 4.11 -1.69
CA ARG A 43 11.38 2.83 -1.42
C ARG A 43 10.82 1.71 -2.29
N VAL A 44 11.69 1.05 -3.04
CA VAL A 44 11.32 -0.04 -3.94
C VAL A 44 10.60 -1.22 -3.24
N PRO A 45 11.00 -1.69 -2.03
CA PRO A 45 10.28 -2.77 -1.35
C PRO A 45 8.80 -2.46 -1.10
N PHE A 46 8.46 -1.21 -0.75
CA PHE A 46 7.06 -0.81 -0.55
C PHE A 46 6.28 -0.75 -1.86
N LEU A 47 6.94 -0.35 -2.97
CA LEU A 47 6.33 -0.43 -4.29
C LEU A 47 5.99 -1.88 -4.66
N LEU A 48 6.91 -2.82 -4.44
CA LEU A 48 6.68 -4.24 -4.75
C LEU A 48 5.52 -4.81 -3.91
N MET A 49 5.47 -4.49 -2.62
CA MET A 49 4.36 -4.87 -1.75
C MET A 49 3.03 -4.29 -2.24
N PHE A 50 3.01 -3.01 -2.60
CA PHE A 50 1.81 -2.34 -3.12
C PHE A 50 1.34 -2.98 -4.43
N LEU A 51 2.25 -3.25 -5.36
CA LEU A 51 1.92 -3.94 -6.61
C LEU A 51 1.40 -5.36 -6.37
N ALA A 52 2.00 -6.10 -5.42
CA ALA A 52 1.52 -7.43 -5.05
C ALA A 52 0.08 -7.39 -4.51
N LEU A 53 -0.23 -6.42 -3.63
CA LEU A 53 -1.60 -6.22 -3.13
C LEU A 53 -2.57 -5.87 -4.26
N LEU A 54 -2.19 -4.98 -5.17
CA LEU A 54 -3.04 -4.64 -6.32
C LEU A 54 -3.32 -5.86 -7.20
N ILE A 55 -2.30 -6.69 -7.46
CA ILE A 55 -2.46 -7.92 -8.26
C ILE A 55 -3.39 -8.91 -7.56
N ILE A 56 -3.19 -9.16 -6.25
CA ILE A 56 -4.05 -10.05 -5.47
C ILE A 56 -5.50 -9.56 -5.53
N ASN A 57 -5.73 -8.28 -5.25
CA ASN A 57 -7.08 -7.71 -5.24
C ASN A 57 -7.73 -7.65 -6.63
N TYR A 58 -6.94 -7.49 -7.69
CA TYR A 58 -7.43 -7.61 -9.05
C TYR A 58 -8.01 -9.01 -9.31
N TYR A 59 -7.29 -10.08 -8.95
CA TYR A 59 -7.78 -11.45 -9.12
C TYR A 59 -8.98 -11.77 -8.20
N VAL A 60 -8.98 -11.25 -6.98
CA VAL A 60 -10.13 -11.34 -6.06
C VAL A 60 -11.35 -10.66 -6.69
N GLY A 61 -11.20 -9.43 -7.20
CA GLY A 61 -12.26 -8.69 -7.87
C GLY A 61 -12.81 -9.42 -9.09
N MET A 62 -11.96 -9.93 -9.97
CA MET A 62 -12.37 -10.74 -11.14
C MET A 62 -13.17 -11.96 -10.71
N SER A 63 -12.69 -12.69 -9.69
CA SER A 63 -13.42 -13.86 -9.15
C SER A 63 -14.79 -13.49 -8.56
N LEU A 64 -14.93 -12.30 -8.00
CA LEU A 64 -16.19 -11.82 -7.43
C LEU A 64 -17.20 -11.37 -8.48
N ILE A 65 -16.72 -10.83 -9.61
CA ILE A 65 -17.56 -10.49 -10.78
C ILE A 65 -18.13 -11.79 -11.38
N ASP A 66 -17.31 -12.83 -11.53
CA ASP A 66 -17.73 -14.11 -12.12
C ASP A 66 -18.65 -14.90 -11.19
N LYS A 67 -18.28 -14.99 -9.91
CA LYS A 67 -19.02 -15.75 -8.89
C LYS A 67 -19.10 -14.93 -7.62
N LYS A 68 -20.27 -14.39 -7.31
CA LYS A 68 -20.52 -13.60 -6.09
C LYS A 68 -20.36 -14.47 -4.83
N ASN A 69 -19.12 -14.83 -4.48
CA ASN A 69 -18.81 -15.69 -3.35
C ASN A 69 -18.40 -14.86 -2.12
N LYS A 70 -19.26 -14.81 -1.12
CA LYS A 70 -19.01 -14.07 0.12
C LYS A 70 -17.72 -14.50 0.84
N LYS A 71 -17.29 -15.77 0.74
CA LYS A 71 -16.05 -16.24 1.35
C LYS A 71 -14.81 -15.61 0.70
N VAL A 72 -14.84 -15.44 -0.62
CA VAL A 72 -13.75 -14.78 -1.39
C VAL A 72 -13.67 -13.31 -1.02
N LEU A 73 -14.82 -12.62 -0.88
CA LEU A 73 -14.87 -11.24 -0.43
C LEU A 73 -14.24 -11.08 0.97
N ILE A 74 -14.69 -11.90 1.93
CA ILE A 74 -14.15 -11.85 3.30
C ILE A 74 -12.65 -12.14 3.31
N PHE A 75 -12.19 -13.11 2.53
CA PHE A 75 -10.76 -13.41 2.40
C PHE A 75 -9.97 -12.20 1.91
N GLY A 76 -10.41 -11.52 0.85
CA GLY A 76 -9.76 -10.30 0.33
C GLY A 76 -9.69 -9.20 1.39
N ILE A 77 -10.80 -8.90 2.06
CA ILE A 77 -10.85 -7.88 3.12
C ILE A 77 -9.89 -8.25 4.27
N VAL A 78 -9.88 -9.51 4.69
CA VAL A 78 -9.00 -9.97 5.79
C VAL A 78 -7.53 -9.81 5.41
N VAL A 79 -7.14 -10.17 4.19
CA VAL A 79 -5.76 -9.99 3.71
C VAL A 79 -5.35 -8.50 3.74
N ASP A 80 -6.19 -7.61 3.22
CA ASP A 80 -5.90 -6.18 3.17
C ASP A 80 -5.80 -5.56 4.57
N VAL A 81 -6.74 -5.91 5.45
CA VAL A 81 -6.72 -5.45 6.85
C VAL A 81 -5.51 -6.02 7.59
N MET A 82 -5.15 -7.29 7.35
CA MET A 82 -3.97 -7.90 7.99
C MET A 82 -2.68 -7.19 7.61
N VAL A 83 -2.51 -6.87 6.32
CA VAL A 83 -1.35 -6.10 5.85
C VAL A 83 -1.33 -4.72 6.52
N LEU A 84 -2.48 -4.03 6.57
CA LEU A 84 -2.58 -2.74 7.24
C LEU A 84 -2.18 -2.84 8.72
N VAL A 85 -2.69 -3.83 9.44
CA VAL A 85 -2.40 -4.05 10.86
C VAL A 85 -0.92 -4.35 11.09
N ILE A 86 -0.31 -5.22 10.27
CA ILE A 86 1.10 -5.55 10.38
C ILE A 86 1.95 -4.28 10.21
N PHE A 87 1.76 -3.50 9.14
CA PHE A 87 2.59 -2.34 8.88
C PHE A 87 2.32 -1.16 9.82
N LYS A 88 1.10 -0.98 10.27
CA LYS A 88 0.72 0.15 11.12
C LYS A 88 0.96 -0.10 12.60
N TYR A 89 0.73 -1.32 13.07
CA TYR A 89 0.73 -1.63 14.49
C TYR A 89 1.83 -2.60 14.93
N PHE A 90 2.70 -3.05 14.01
CA PHE A 90 3.72 -4.04 14.30
C PHE A 90 4.58 -3.66 15.52
N TYR A 91 5.14 -2.46 15.52
CA TYR A 91 5.99 -2.00 16.62
C TYR A 91 5.21 -1.83 17.92
N LEU A 92 4.01 -1.26 17.84
CA LEU A 92 3.14 -1.09 19.01
C LEU A 92 2.77 -2.44 19.63
N LEU A 93 2.45 -3.43 18.80
CA LEU A 93 2.15 -4.79 19.28
C LEU A 93 3.38 -5.45 19.89
N ALA A 94 4.55 -5.33 19.25
CA ALA A 94 5.80 -5.88 19.77
C ALA A 94 6.17 -5.27 21.11
N GLU A 95 6.08 -3.95 21.26
CA GLU A 95 6.33 -3.22 22.51
C GLU A 95 5.34 -3.65 23.60
N THR A 96 4.05 -3.71 23.30
CA THR A 96 3.01 -4.12 24.24
C THR A 96 3.24 -5.55 24.75
N VAL A 97 3.52 -6.50 23.84
CA VAL A 97 3.85 -7.87 24.21
C VAL A 97 5.15 -7.91 25.03
N GLY A 98 6.15 -7.11 24.67
CA GLY A 98 7.40 -6.97 25.39
C GLY A 98 7.20 -6.56 26.86
N HIS A 99 6.34 -5.57 27.10
CA HIS A 99 5.98 -5.13 28.46
C HIS A 99 5.26 -6.21 29.25
N ILE A 100 4.35 -6.98 28.62
CA ILE A 100 3.61 -8.07 29.28
C ILE A 100 4.53 -9.24 29.60
N THR A 101 5.45 -9.59 28.72
CA THR A 101 6.34 -10.74 28.86
C THR A 101 7.65 -10.42 29.58
N GLY A 102 7.95 -9.13 29.83
CA GLY A 102 9.21 -8.67 30.39
C GLY A 102 10.40 -8.79 29.45
N SER A 103 10.16 -8.93 28.15
CA SER A 103 11.21 -9.10 27.13
C SER A 103 11.76 -7.74 26.67
N ALA A 104 12.98 -7.41 27.13
CA ALA A 104 13.67 -6.18 26.71
C ALA A 104 13.89 -6.12 25.18
N TYR A 105 14.10 -7.28 24.53
CA TYR A 105 14.27 -7.37 23.08
C TYR A 105 13.02 -6.89 22.32
N LEU A 106 11.83 -7.27 22.75
CA LEU A 106 10.58 -6.86 22.10
C LEU A 106 10.28 -5.39 22.34
N ILE A 107 10.63 -4.87 23.53
CA ILE A 107 10.45 -3.46 23.87
C ILE A 107 11.32 -2.56 22.98
N ASP A 108 12.56 -3.00 22.70
CA ASP A 108 13.53 -2.23 21.91
C ASP A 108 13.65 -2.73 20.46
N LEU A 109 12.66 -3.45 19.97
CA LEU A 109 12.70 -4.11 18.65
C LEU A 109 12.90 -3.11 17.51
N GLN A 110 12.29 -1.93 17.60
CA GLN A 110 12.42 -0.89 16.58
C GLN A 110 13.87 -0.43 16.46
N ASN A 111 14.53 -0.11 17.60
CA ASN A 111 15.89 0.37 17.62
C ASN A 111 16.88 -0.73 17.21
N SER A 112 16.66 -1.97 17.66
CA SER A 112 17.47 -3.11 17.29
C SER A 112 17.44 -3.39 15.79
N TRP A 113 16.27 -3.39 15.18
CA TRP A 113 16.12 -3.64 13.75
C TRP A 113 16.68 -2.52 12.89
N VAL A 114 16.56 -1.27 13.34
CA VAL A 114 17.17 -0.12 12.65
C VAL A 114 18.70 -0.20 12.74
N ALA A 115 19.25 -0.57 13.89
CA ALA A 115 20.69 -0.69 14.09
C ALA A 115 21.32 -1.86 13.30
N ASP A 116 20.69 -3.05 13.36
CA ASP A 116 21.26 -4.28 12.80
C ASP A 116 21.04 -4.40 11.29
N TYR A 117 19.85 -4.04 10.80
CA TYR A 117 19.46 -4.27 9.41
C TYR A 117 19.29 -3.00 8.59
N LYS A 118 19.40 -1.82 9.19
CA LYS A 118 19.04 -0.53 8.56
C LYS A 118 17.65 -0.59 7.91
N PHE A 119 16.80 -1.45 8.44
CA PHE A 119 15.46 -1.71 7.93
C PHE A 119 14.43 -1.22 8.94
N GLU A 120 13.95 -0.01 8.72
CA GLU A 120 12.77 0.47 9.42
C GLU A 120 11.52 -0.06 8.72
N ILE A 121 10.60 -0.67 9.46
CA ILE A 121 9.22 -0.84 8.98
C ILE A 121 8.56 0.55 9.03
N ILE A 122 8.99 1.41 8.11
CA ILE A 122 8.38 2.72 7.93
C ILE A 122 6.99 2.49 7.36
N LEU A 123 6.00 3.15 7.95
CA LEU A 123 4.63 3.11 7.44
C LEU A 123 4.62 3.56 5.97
N PRO A 124 4.23 2.71 5.01
CA PRO A 124 4.14 3.12 3.62
C PRO A 124 3.19 4.30 3.49
N ILE A 125 3.62 5.31 2.71
CA ILE A 125 2.81 6.52 2.52
C ILE A 125 1.43 6.13 1.98
N GLY A 126 0.39 6.50 2.72
CA GLY A 126 -0.98 6.26 2.30
C GLY A 126 -1.50 4.83 2.46
N ILE A 127 -0.81 3.92 3.19
CA ILE A 127 -1.25 2.53 3.35
C ILE A 127 -2.72 2.43 3.79
N SER A 128 -3.15 3.20 4.76
CA SER A 128 -4.54 3.20 5.22
C SER A 128 -5.50 3.64 4.11
N PHE A 129 -5.11 4.67 3.37
CA PHE A 129 -5.94 5.25 2.32
C PHE A 129 -6.14 4.26 1.16
N TYR A 130 -5.07 3.69 0.61
CA TYR A 130 -5.21 2.74 -0.48
C TYR A 130 -5.83 1.41 -0.05
N THR A 131 -5.62 0.97 1.21
CA THR A 131 -6.29 -0.23 1.73
C THR A 131 -7.82 -0.04 1.73
N PHE A 132 -8.32 1.12 2.17
CA PHE A 132 -9.75 1.39 2.10
C PHE A 132 -10.26 1.48 0.66
N GLN A 133 -9.49 2.05 -0.26
CA GLN A 133 -9.87 2.08 -1.68
C GLN A 133 -9.96 0.69 -2.30
N VAL A 134 -9.02 -0.19 -1.96
CA VAL A 134 -9.01 -1.57 -2.47
C VAL A 134 -10.17 -2.38 -1.88
N ILE A 135 -10.45 -2.23 -0.58
CA ILE A 135 -11.62 -2.85 0.06
C ILE A 135 -12.93 -2.36 -0.59
N ALA A 136 -13.04 -1.07 -0.88
CA ALA A 136 -14.19 -0.53 -1.61
C ALA A 136 -14.31 -1.18 -2.99
N PHE A 137 -13.20 -1.25 -3.75
CA PHE A 137 -13.17 -1.88 -5.07
C PHE A 137 -13.67 -3.33 -5.05
N ILE A 138 -13.15 -4.20 -4.15
CA ILE A 138 -13.59 -5.61 -4.09
C ILE A 138 -15.03 -5.74 -3.60
N THR A 139 -15.50 -4.80 -2.75
CA THR A 139 -16.89 -4.75 -2.29
C THR A 139 -17.81 -4.37 -3.46
N ASP A 140 -17.44 -3.39 -4.26
CA ASP A 140 -18.19 -2.98 -5.45
C ASP A 140 -18.24 -4.11 -6.49
N CYS A 141 -17.13 -4.85 -6.70
CA CYS A 141 -17.13 -6.06 -7.54
C CYS A 141 -18.09 -7.15 -7.05
N TYR A 142 -18.32 -7.25 -5.75
CA TYR A 142 -19.26 -8.20 -5.16
C TYR A 142 -20.71 -7.75 -5.26
N THR A 143 -20.99 -6.49 -5.02
CA THR A 143 -22.37 -5.93 -5.06
C THR A 143 -22.88 -5.73 -6.47
N GLY A 144 -22.03 -5.36 -7.40
CA GLY A 144 -22.33 -5.15 -8.84
C GLY A 144 -22.68 -3.77 -9.16
#